data_b6ee5f909570e57023786c6b677d2331
#
_entry.id   b6ee5f909570e57023786c6b677d2331
#
_cell.length_a   1.000
_cell.length_b   1.000
_cell.length_c   1.000
_cell.angle_alpha   90.00
_cell.angle_beta   90.00
_cell.angle_gamma   90.00
#
_symmetry.space_group_name_H-M   'P 1'
#
loop_
_entity.id
_entity.type
_entity.pdbx_description
1 polymer ?
#
loop_
_entity_poly.entity_id
_entity_poly.type
_entity_poly.pdbx_seq_one_letter_code
_entity_poly.pdbx_strand_id
1 'polypeptide(L)'
;FVHVLGALPKDVIVAIAGLALFSPLMGGIIAMMKEPRDIESALVTFLVNIIYNAWFFLLMGFYLWQGFRDKDTPLRQQFFIAYLLCWALGTCLFGTIFSSAGPCFYSRLLPGPDPYAGLMSYLAGVNAIYPIWAVGTQDMLWESYVSSQGTISGISAMPSMHVGTSVIFFLCARASGIRWLTWFTGIFAVMVMLGSVLLAWHYAVDGYFGALIAVACWWLAGQWVRRSPLSSRPSSAQI
;
A
#
# COMPACT_ATOMS: atom_id res chain seq x y z
N PHE A 1 -10.55 22.24 -12.88
CA PHE A 1 -10.51 20.92 -12.24
C PHE A 1 -11.16 19.85 -13.12
N VAL A 2 -12.36 20.07 -13.65
CA VAL A 2 -13.09 19.12 -14.54
C VAL A 2 -12.31 18.84 -15.84
N HIS A 3 -11.66 19.83 -16.43
CA HIS A 3 -10.84 19.64 -17.64
C HIS A 3 -9.57 18.80 -17.41
N VAL A 4 -8.99 18.85 -16.23
CA VAL A 4 -7.83 18.03 -15.87
C VAL A 4 -8.23 16.56 -15.66
N LEU A 5 -9.39 16.32 -15.04
CA LEU A 5 -9.92 14.96 -14.86
C LEU A 5 -10.29 14.30 -16.19
N GLY A 6 -10.82 15.07 -17.16
CA GLY A 6 -11.15 14.55 -18.51
C GLY A 6 -9.93 14.13 -19.34
N ALA A 7 -8.74 14.66 -19.01
CA ALA A 7 -7.48 14.31 -19.66
C ALA A 7 -6.79 13.08 -19.03
N LEU A 8 -7.24 12.62 -17.86
CA LEU A 8 -6.67 11.45 -17.18
C LEU A 8 -7.21 10.15 -17.80
N PRO A 9 -6.38 9.11 -17.92
CA PRO A 9 -6.85 7.78 -18.29
C PRO A 9 -7.96 7.30 -17.36
N LYS A 10 -8.96 6.60 -17.91
CA LYS A 10 -10.12 6.09 -17.14
C LYS A 10 -9.69 5.27 -15.91
N ASP A 11 -8.55 4.61 -15.98
CA ASP A 11 -7.99 3.81 -14.90
C ASP A 11 -7.55 4.66 -13.71
N VAL A 12 -7.01 5.84 -13.98
CA VAL A 12 -6.61 6.83 -12.98
C VAL A 12 -7.85 7.41 -12.28
N ILE A 13 -8.90 7.69 -13.04
CA ILE A 13 -10.18 8.21 -12.50
C ILE A 13 -10.81 7.16 -11.57
N VAL A 14 -10.79 5.87 -11.96
CA VAL A 14 -11.32 4.77 -11.13
C VAL A 14 -10.53 4.61 -9.84
N ALA A 15 -9.19 4.71 -9.88
CA ALA A 15 -8.35 4.63 -8.69
C ALA A 15 -8.63 5.81 -7.73
N ILE A 16 -8.74 7.05 -8.25
CA ILE A 16 -9.05 8.23 -7.45
C ILE A 16 -10.47 8.13 -6.85
N ALA A 17 -11.46 7.69 -7.62
CA ALA A 17 -12.82 7.48 -7.12
C ALA A 17 -12.88 6.40 -6.03
N GLY A 18 -12.11 5.31 -6.18
CA GLY A 18 -11.98 4.28 -5.15
C GLY A 18 -11.42 4.84 -3.84
N LEU A 19 -10.43 5.72 -3.91
CA LEU A 19 -9.87 6.40 -2.73
C LEU A 19 -10.85 7.37 -2.06
N ALA A 20 -11.70 8.05 -2.84
CA ALA A 20 -12.72 8.95 -2.31
C ALA A 20 -13.84 8.21 -1.56
N LEU A 21 -14.21 6.99 -2.01
CA LEU A 21 -15.17 6.12 -1.34
C LEU A 21 -14.62 5.52 -0.04
N PHE A 22 -13.32 5.55 0.14
CA PHE A 22 -12.64 4.99 1.30
C PHE A 22 -12.87 5.79 2.60
N SER A 23 -13.02 7.12 2.51
CA SER A 23 -13.15 8.00 3.68
C SER A 23 -14.34 7.66 4.60
N PRO A 24 -15.58 7.44 4.10
CA PRO A 24 -16.70 7.03 4.95
C PRO A 24 -16.53 5.61 5.52
N LEU A 25 -15.86 4.69 4.80
CA LEU A 25 -15.57 3.35 5.30
C LEU A 25 -14.64 3.39 6.50
N MET A 26 -13.62 4.27 6.46
CA MET A 26 -12.70 4.52 7.59
C MET A 26 -13.43 5.07 8.81
N GLY A 27 -14.36 6.00 8.61
CA GLY A 27 -15.18 6.52 9.71
C GLY A 27 -15.99 5.43 10.41
N GLY A 28 -16.54 4.49 9.64
CA GLY A 28 -17.25 3.32 10.17
C GLY A 28 -16.35 2.39 10.98
N ILE A 29 -15.17 2.07 10.46
CA ILE A 29 -14.19 1.20 11.15
C ILE A 29 -13.69 1.85 12.44
N ILE A 30 -13.35 3.14 12.40
CA ILE A 30 -12.95 3.89 13.62
C ILE A 30 -14.08 3.91 14.65
N ALA A 31 -15.35 3.99 14.22
CA ALA A 31 -16.50 3.91 15.13
C ALA A 31 -16.64 2.51 15.76
N MET A 32 -16.38 1.44 15.00
CA MET A 32 -16.37 0.06 15.52
C MET A 32 -15.23 -0.19 16.53
N MET A 33 -14.13 0.56 16.44
CA MET A 33 -12.98 0.45 17.35
C MET A 33 -13.19 1.08 18.73
N LYS A 34 -14.32 1.76 18.97
CA LYS A 34 -14.58 2.44 20.25
C LYS A 34 -14.87 1.50 21.42
N GLU A 35 -15.18 0.25 21.16
CA GLU A 35 -15.43 -0.75 22.21
C GLU A 35 -14.67 -2.07 21.95
N PRO A 36 -13.52 -2.30 22.62
CA PRO A 36 -12.68 -3.47 22.37
C PRO A 36 -13.13 -4.76 23.09
N ARG A 37 -14.41 -4.91 23.40
CA ARG A 37 -14.88 -5.99 24.29
C ARG A 37 -15.41 -7.23 23.59
N ASP A 38 -15.56 -7.21 22.26
CA ASP A 38 -16.17 -8.32 21.55
C ASP A 38 -15.12 -9.14 20.79
N ILE A 39 -15.17 -10.46 20.99
CA ILE A 39 -14.36 -11.47 20.29
C ILE A 39 -14.44 -11.26 18.76
N GLU A 40 -15.61 -10.80 18.27
CA GLU A 40 -15.83 -10.53 16.83
C GLU A 40 -14.93 -9.42 16.31
N SER A 41 -14.80 -8.31 17.03
CA SER A 41 -13.91 -7.19 16.61
C SER A 41 -12.44 -7.58 16.65
N ALA A 42 -12.05 -8.40 17.63
CA ALA A 42 -10.72 -8.97 17.72
C ALA A 42 -10.41 -9.90 16.54
N LEU A 43 -11.36 -10.76 16.15
CA LEU A 43 -11.23 -11.65 15.00
C LEU A 43 -11.10 -10.84 13.68
N VAL A 44 -11.91 -9.80 13.49
CA VAL A 44 -11.82 -8.94 12.31
C VAL A 44 -10.44 -8.29 12.22
N THR A 45 -9.92 -7.75 13.32
CA THR A 45 -8.58 -7.13 13.35
C THR A 45 -7.49 -8.15 13.07
N PHE A 46 -7.61 -9.36 13.59
CA PHE A 46 -6.69 -10.46 13.28
C PHE A 46 -6.71 -10.83 11.79
N LEU A 47 -7.89 -10.94 11.18
CA LEU A 47 -8.03 -11.20 9.73
C LEU A 47 -7.43 -10.06 8.89
N VAL A 48 -7.65 -8.81 9.29
CA VAL A 48 -7.03 -7.65 8.63
C VAL A 48 -5.51 -7.71 8.74
N ASN A 49 -4.96 -8.11 9.90
CA ASN A 49 -3.53 -8.31 10.08
C ASN A 49 -2.98 -9.41 9.14
N ILE A 50 -3.69 -10.52 8.97
CA ILE A 50 -3.31 -11.56 8.00
C ILE A 50 -3.30 -11.00 6.58
N ILE A 51 -4.37 -10.31 6.17
CA ILE A 51 -4.49 -9.73 4.81
C ILE A 51 -3.37 -8.70 4.58
N TYR A 52 -3.09 -7.85 5.57
CA TYR A 52 -2.02 -6.85 5.48
C TYR A 52 -0.65 -7.51 5.26
N ASN A 53 -0.34 -8.57 5.99
CA ASN A 53 0.91 -9.31 5.84
C ASN A 53 0.94 -10.16 4.55
N ALA A 54 -0.22 -10.58 4.02
CA ALA A 54 -0.32 -11.27 2.74
C ALA A 54 0.17 -10.40 1.56
N TRP A 55 0.31 -9.07 1.76
CA TRP A 55 0.90 -8.16 0.80
C TRP A 55 2.26 -8.64 0.27
N PHE A 56 3.10 -9.19 1.14
CA PHE A 56 4.42 -9.69 0.75
C PHE A 56 4.32 -10.84 -0.26
N PHE A 57 3.36 -11.74 -0.08
CA PHE A 57 3.13 -12.86 -1.01
C PHE A 57 2.57 -12.38 -2.35
N LEU A 58 1.69 -11.36 -2.33
CA LEU A 58 1.18 -10.76 -3.57
C LEU A 58 2.30 -10.06 -4.33
N LEU A 59 3.14 -9.31 -3.64
CA LEU A 59 4.32 -8.66 -4.22
C LEU A 59 5.18 -9.68 -4.95
N MET A 60 5.54 -10.78 -4.29
CA MET A 60 6.32 -11.85 -4.87
C MET A 60 5.59 -12.52 -6.04
N GLY A 61 4.28 -12.78 -5.88
CA GLY A 61 3.45 -13.36 -6.93
C GLY A 61 3.39 -12.51 -8.19
N PHE A 62 3.20 -11.19 -8.07
CA PHE A 62 3.20 -10.27 -9.21
C PHE A 62 4.59 -10.15 -9.86
N TYR A 63 5.64 -10.14 -9.03
CA TYR A 63 7.02 -10.09 -9.51
C TYR A 63 7.35 -11.32 -10.36
N LEU A 64 7.01 -12.51 -9.86
CA LEU A 64 7.20 -13.77 -10.59
C LEU A 64 6.30 -13.85 -11.83
N TRP A 65 5.03 -13.51 -11.70
CA TRP A 65 4.09 -13.55 -12.83
C TRP A 65 4.56 -12.67 -13.99
N GLN A 66 4.96 -11.42 -13.71
CA GLN A 66 5.49 -10.54 -14.74
C GLN A 66 6.91 -10.93 -15.16
N GLY A 67 7.70 -11.50 -14.26
CA GLY A 67 9.06 -11.97 -14.54
C GLY A 67 9.09 -13.09 -15.57
N PHE A 68 8.15 -14.03 -15.49
CA PHE A 68 8.05 -15.18 -16.40
C PHE A 68 7.24 -14.90 -17.67
N ARG A 69 6.68 -13.71 -17.84
CA ARG A 69 6.04 -13.32 -19.11
C ARG A 69 7.08 -13.05 -20.19
N ASP A 70 6.62 -13.12 -21.47
CA ASP A 70 7.46 -12.79 -22.62
C ASP A 70 8.09 -11.40 -22.46
N LYS A 71 9.39 -11.31 -22.78
CA LYS A 71 10.21 -10.12 -22.51
C LYS A 71 9.70 -8.86 -23.15
N ASP A 72 9.05 -8.97 -24.31
CA ASP A 72 8.63 -7.86 -25.14
C ASP A 72 7.18 -7.40 -24.91
N THR A 73 6.51 -7.90 -23.85
CA THR A 73 5.14 -7.45 -23.57
C THR A 73 5.16 -6.04 -22.96
N PRO A 74 4.44 -5.07 -23.53
CA PRO A 74 4.36 -3.71 -23.01
C PRO A 74 3.91 -3.66 -21.54
N LEU A 75 2.98 -4.55 -21.14
CA LEU A 75 2.49 -4.62 -19.76
C LEU A 75 3.59 -5.01 -18.77
N ARG A 76 4.46 -5.97 -19.13
CA ARG A 76 5.59 -6.38 -18.29
C ARG A 76 6.56 -5.22 -18.08
N GLN A 77 6.93 -4.52 -19.16
CA GLN A 77 7.81 -3.37 -19.10
C GLN A 77 7.21 -2.25 -18.25
N GLN A 78 5.92 -1.93 -18.46
CA GLN A 78 5.21 -0.92 -17.69
C GLN A 78 5.15 -1.27 -16.20
N PHE A 79 4.90 -2.54 -15.86
CA PHE A 79 4.86 -3.00 -14.47
C PHE A 79 6.21 -2.76 -13.78
N PHE A 80 7.31 -3.24 -14.35
CA PHE A 80 8.63 -3.12 -13.71
C PHE A 80 9.10 -1.67 -13.62
N ILE A 81 8.89 -0.86 -14.66
CA ILE A 81 9.24 0.56 -14.63
C ILE A 81 8.41 1.29 -13.56
N ALA A 82 7.08 1.09 -13.54
CA ALA A 82 6.22 1.73 -12.56
C ALA A 82 6.57 1.30 -11.12
N TYR A 83 6.84 0.00 -10.93
CA TYR A 83 7.22 -0.56 -9.64
C TYR A 83 8.53 0.05 -9.13
N LEU A 84 9.59 0.07 -9.95
CA LEU A 84 10.89 0.64 -9.58
C LEU A 84 10.82 2.15 -9.34
N LEU A 85 10.08 2.89 -10.19
CA LEU A 85 9.85 4.32 -9.98
C LEU A 85 9.10 4.59 -8.67
N CYS A 86 8.08 3.78 -8.36
CA CYS A 86 7.30 3.92 -7.14
C CYS A 86 8.19 3.72 -5.90
N TRP A 87 9.08 2.73 -5.90
CA TRP A 87 10.05 2.52 -4.82
C TRP A 87 11.08 3.65 -4.76
N ALA A 88 11.64 4.06 -5.89
CA ALA A 88 12.64 5.13 -5.93
C ALA A 88 12.05 6.47 -5.45
N LEU A 89 10.88 6.85 -5.95
CA LEU A 89 10.24 8.10 -5.54
C LEU A 89 9.63 7.99 -4.15
N GLY A 90 8.93 6.90 -3.85
CA GLY A 90 8.25 6.71 -2.58
C GLY A 90 9.24 6.58 -1.43
N THR A 91 10.16 5.63 -1.49
CA THR A 91 11.06 5.35 -0.38
C THR A 91 12.26 6.29 -0.36
N CYS A 92 13.00 6.43 -1.49
CA CYS A 92 14.25 7.18 -1.46
C CYS A 92 14.03 8.69 -1.46
N LEU A 93 13.07 9.20 -2.24
CA LEU A 93 12.83 10.65 -2.33
C LEU A 93 11.86 11.12 -1.24
N PHE A 94 10.60 10.71 -1.34
CA PHE A 94 9.55 11.23 -0.47
C PHE A 94 9.65 10.68 0.96
N GLY A 95 10.07 9.41 1.14
CA GLY A 95 10.32 8.84 2.46
C GLY A 95 11.43 9.58 3.22
N THR A 96 12.41 10.18 2.50
CA THR A 96 13.44 11.03 3.11
C THR A 96 12.93 12.44 3.37
N ILE A 97 12.21 13.06 2.41
CA ILE A 97 11.70 14.44 2.54
C ILE A 97 10.63 14.53 3.64
N PHE A 98 9.71 13.57 3.68
CA PHE A 98 8.60 13.52 4.63
C PHE A 98 8.85 12.53 5.76
N SER A 99 10.10 12.37 6.18
CA SER A 99 10.48 11.43 7.23
C SER A 99 9.56 11.60 8.45
N SER A 100 8.68 10.61 8.66
CA SER A 100 7.66 10.64 9.70
C SER A 100 7.49 9.25 10.32
N ALA A 101 7.15 9.21 11.61
CA ALA A 101 6.84 7.96 12.27
C ALA A 101 5.32 7.71 12.28
N GLY A 102 4.92 6.44 12.20
CA GLY A 102 3.53 6.06 12.27
C GLY A 102 2.89 6.27 13.66
N PRO A 103 1.55 6.16 13.76
CA PRO A 103 0.83 6.30 15.02
C PRO A 103 1.36 5.44 16.16
N CYS A 104 1.85 4.22 15.88
CA CYS A 104 2.41 3.30 16.86
C CYS A 104 3.65 3.82 17.60
N PHE A 105 4.34 4.82 17.04
CA PHE A 105 5.52 5.43 17.64
C PHE A 105 5.27 6.81 18.25
N TYR A 106 4.03 7.32 18.19
CA TYR A 106 3.70 8.69 18.59
C TYR A 106 4.11 8.97 20.04
N SER A 107 3.67 8.16 20.99
CA SER A 107 3.98 8.33 22.42
C SER A 107 5.46 8.15 22.76
N ARG A 108 6.20 7.43 21.90
CA ARG A 108 7.64 7.19 22.10
C ARG A 108 8.51 8.35 21.59
N LEU A 109 7.97 9.18 20.70
CA LEU A 109 8.69 10.27 20.04
C LEU A 109 8.30 11.66 20.56
N LEU A 110 7.03 11.84 20.93
CA LEU A 110 6.48 13.15 21.26
C LEU A 110 6.02 13.22 22.72
N PRO A 111 6.38 14.28 23.47
CA PRO A 111 5.87 14.48 24.82
C PRO A 111 4.40 14.93 24.79
N GLY A 112 3.63 14.57 25.79
CA GLY A 112 2.25 15.01 25.96
C GLY A 112 1.22 13.90 25.79
N PRO A 113 -0.08 14.23 25.72
CA PRO A 113 -1.14 13.25 25.56
C PRO A 113 -1.07 12.60 24.18
N ASP A 114 -1.14 11.27 24.16
CA ASP A 114 -1.14 10.49 22.92
C ASP A 114 -2.57 10.36 22.36
N PRO A 115 -2.88 10.96 21.20
CA PRO A 115 -4.20 10.83 20.58
C PRO A 115 -4.48 9.38 20.07
N TYR A 116 -3.46 8.53 19.96
CA TYR A 116 -3.55 7.15 19.50
C TYR A 116 -3.51 6.13 20.63
N ALA A 117 -3.45 6.58 21.91
CA ALA A 117 -3.41 5.69 23.07
C ALA A 117 -4.58 4.70 23.09
N GLY A 118 -5.78 5.13 22.69
CA GLY A 118 -6.95 4.27 22.56
C GLY A 118 -6.76 3.16 21.53
N LEU A 119 -6.20 3.49 20.36
CA LEU A 119 -5.89 2.52 19.30
C LEU A 119 -4.82 1.53 19.75
N MET A 120 -3.76 2.01 20.40
CA MET A 120 -2.68 1.14 20.88
C MET A 120 -3.16 0.21 22.00
N SER A 121 -4.00 0.70 22.92
CA SER A 121 -4.64 -0.12 23.94
C SER A 121 -5.57 -1.19 23.34
N TYR A 122 -6.34 -0.83 22.31
CA TYR A 122 -7.16 -1.76 21.56
C TYR A 122 -6.32 -2.88 20.92
N LEU A 123 -5.26 -2.52 20.21
CA LEU A 123 -4.36 -3.50 19.56
C LEU A 123 -3.68 -4.42 20.57
N ALA A 124 -3.27 -3.89 21.72
CA ALA A 124 -2.72 -4.70 22.82
C ALA A 124 -3.75 -5.69 23.36
N GLY A 125 -5.01 -5.27 23.53
CA GLY A 125 -6.11 -6.13 23.94
C GLY A 125 -6.41 -7.25 22.93
N VAL A 126 -6.44 -6.91 21.64
CA VAL A 126 -6.60 -7.91 20.57
C VAL A 126 -5.43 -8.88 20.54
N ASN A 127 -4.19 -8.37 20.66
CA ASN A 127 -2.98 -9.20 20.66
C ASN A 127 -2.94 -10.20 21.84
N ALA A 128 -3.61 -9.91 22.93
CA ALA A 128 -3.74 -10.85 24.05
C ALA A 128 -4.67 -12.03 23.74
N ILE A 129 -5.59 -11.89 22.77
CA ILE A 129 -6.54 -12.92 22.35
C ILE A 129 -6.03 -13.63 21.07
N TYR A 130 -5.67 -12.86 20.06
CA TYR A 130 -5.15 -13.31 18.79
C TYR A 130 -3.81 -12.63 18.51
N PRO A 131 -2.72 -13.39 18.24
CA PRO A 131 -1.40 -12.82 17.98
C PRO A 131 -1.42 -11.90 16.76
N ILE A 132 -1.10 -10.62 16.95
CA ILE A 132 -0.98 -9.63 15.87
C ILE A 132 0.50 -9.39 15.59
N TRP A 133 0.97 -9.82 14.43
CA TRP A 133 2.38 -9.65 14.02
C TRP A 133 2.79 -8.17 13.95
N ALA A 134 1.86 -7.29 13.63
CA ALA A 134 2.11 -5.85 13.59
C ALA A 134 2.69 -5.34 14.91
N VAL A 135 2.12 -5.74 16.06
CA VAL A 135 2.55 -5.27 17.39
C VAL A 135 4.00 -5.69 17.66
N GLY A 136 4.32 -6.98 17.49
CA GLY A 136 5.69 -7.47 17.71
C GLY A 136 6.70 -6.86 16.73
N THR A 137 6.31 -6.61 15.48
CA THR A 137 7.18 -5.97 14.49
C THR A 137 7.42 -4.50 14.83
N GLN A 138 6.43 -3.77 15.34
CA GLN A 138 6.58 -2.39 15.79
C GLN A 138 7.59 -2.28 16.93
N ASP A 139 7.51 -3.18 17.89
CA ASP A 139 8.47 -3.20 19.01
C ASP A 139 9.89 -3.52 18.52
N MET A 140 10.06 -4.52 17.66
CA MET A 140 11.34 -4.86 17.06
C MET A 140 11.96 -3.67 16.28
N LEU A 141 11.15 -2.96 15.50
CA LEU A 141 11.63 -1.78 14.75
C LEU A 141 12.02 -0.64 15.68
N TRP A 142 11.27 -0.44 16.75
CA TRP A 142 11.61 0.57 17.75
C TRP A 142 12.92 0.26 18.46
N GLU A 143 13.11 -0.97 18.91
CA GLU A 143 14.37 -1.43 19.52
C GLU A 143 15.55 -1.25 18.58
N SER A 144 15.38 -1.59 17.32
CA SER A 144 16.38 -1.38 16.27
C SER A 144 16.73 0.11 16.08
N TYR A 145 15.72 0.98 16.13
CA TYR A 145 15.92 2.43 16.03
C TYR A 145 16.69 3.01 17.20
N VAL A 146 16.35 2.61 18.44
CA VAL A 146 16.97 3.13 19.67
C VAL A 146 18.37 2.58 19.87
N SER A 147 18.62 1.30 19.55
CA SER A 147 19.91 0.66 19.79
C SER A 147 21.04 1.17 18.89
N SER A 148 20.75 1.96 17.86
CA SER A 148 21.72 2.47 16.86
C SER A 148 22.59 1.38 16.19
N GLN A 149 22.34 0.11 16.51
CA GLN A 149 23.03 -1.06 15.93
C GLN A 149 22.28 -1.64 14.72
N GLY A 150 21.08 -1.14 14.47
CA GLY A 150 20.23 -1.63 13.40
C GLY A 150 20.61 -1.05 12.05
N THR A 151 21.05 -1.90 11.14
CA THR A 151 21.23 -1.58 9.72
C THR A 151 19.89 -1.25 9.04
N ILE A 152 18.76 -1.49 9.70
CA ILE A 152 17.40 -1.32 9.17
C ILE A 152 16.53 -0.65 10.25
N SER A 153 16.61 0.67 10.36
CA SER A 153 15.77 1.46 11.27
C SER A 153 14.68 2.26 10.53
N GLY A 154 14.08 1.65 9.53
CA GLY A 154 13.06 2.32 8.71
C GLY A 154 11.71 2.42 9.41
N ILE A 155 11.55 3.40 10.31
CA ILE A 155 10.25 3.74 10.92
C ILE A 155 9.48 4.79 10.12
N SER A 156 9.94 5.16 8.91
CA SER A 156 9.27 6.16 8.08
C SER A 156 7.90 5.67 7.62
N ALA A 157 6.86 6.43 7.96
CA ALA A 157 5.48 6.11 7.62
C ALA A 157 5.05 6.67 6.26
N MET A 158 5.51 7.86 5.88
CA MET A 158 5.06 8.54 4.65
C MET A 158 6.12 8.44 3.55
N PRO A 159 5.71 8.04 2.34
CA PRO A 159 4.40 7.49 1.93
C PRO A 159 4.26 6.00 2.24
N SER A 160 3.01 5.49 2.31
CA SER A 160 2.78 4.07 2.49
C SER A 160 3.07 3.26 1.22
N MET A 161 4.16 2.50 1.25
CA MET A 161 4.55 1.65 0.12
C MET A 161 3.69 0.40 -0.01
N HIS A 162 3.11 -0.08 1.09
CA HIS A 162 2.13 -1.18 1.05
C HIS A 162 0.92 -0.79 0.21
N VAL A 163 0.38 0.40 0.43
CA VAL A 163 -0.73 0.92 -0.35
C VAL A 163 -0.30 1.23 -1.78
N GLY A 164 0.80 1.95 -1.97
CA GLY A 164 1.29 2.32 -3.30
C GLY A 164 1.49 1.11 -4.21
N THR A 165 2.19 0.09 -3.75
CA THR A 165 2.43 -1.11 -4.55
C THR A 165 1.16 -1.94 -4.76
N SER A 166 0.24 -1.99 -3.78
CA SER A 166 -1.07 -2.64 -3.95
C SER A 166 -1.89 -1.97 -5.06
N VAL A 167 -1.80 -0.65 -5.19
CA VAL A 167 -2.41 0.09 -6.32
C VAL A 167 -1.74 -0.29 -7.65
N ILE A 168 -0.41 -0.46 -7.69
CA ILE A 168 0.28 -0.95 -8.90
C ILE A 168 -0.21 -2.36 -9.28
N PHE A 169 -0.41 -3.26 -8.30
CA PHE A 169 -0.95 -4.59 -8.58
C PHE A 169 -2.35 -4.52 -9.19
N PHE A 170 -3.21 -3.66 -8.65
CA PHE A 170 -4.53 -3.42 -9.20
C PHE A 170 -4.49 -2.89 -10.64
N LEU A 171 -3.66 -1.88 -10.92
CA LEU A 171 -3.51 -1.30 -12.25
C LEU A 171 -2.94 -2.32 -13.25
N CYS A 172 -1.98 -3.14 -12.83
CA CYS A 172 -1.41 -4.22 -13.64
C CYS A 172 -2.45 -5.30 -13.94
N ALA A 173 -3.22 -5.74 -12.94
CA ALA A 173 -4.29 -6.72 -13.11
C ALA A 173 -5.38 -6.20 -14.05
N ARG A 174 -5.77 -4.93 -13.91
CA ARG A 174 -6.73 -4.26 -14.78
C ARG A 174 -6.24 -4.21 -16.24
N ALA A 175 -4.96 -3.82 -16.43
CA ALA A 175 -4.35 -3.76 -17.77
C ALA A 175 -4.15 -5.15 -18.40
N SER A 176 -4.08 -6.21 -17.60
CA SER A 176 -4.00 -7.59 -18.11
C SER A 176 -5.33 -8.11 -18.68
N GLY A 177 -6.46 -7.46 -18.41
CA GLY A 177 -7.79 -7.88 -18.81
C GLY A 177 -8.38 -9.03 -17.97
N ILE A 178 -7.67 -9.54 -16.97
CA ILE A 178 -8.12 -10.64 -16.10
C ILE A 178 -9.09 -10.09 -15.05
N ARG A 179 -10.39 -10.24 -15.29
CA ARG A 179 -11.45 -9.60 -14.46
C ARG A 179 -11.41 -10.02 -13.00
N TRP A 180 -11.29 -11.31 -12.70
CA TRP A 180 -11.26 -11.79 -11.32
C TRP A 180 -10.06 -11.22 -10.56
N LEU A 181 -8.88 -11.17 -11.21
CA LEU A 181 -7.66 -10.63 -10.61
C LEU A 181 -7.78 -9.13 -10.35
N THR A 182 -8.45 -8.39 -11.25
CA THR A 182 -8.73 -6.96 -11.07
C THR A 182 -9.58 -6.71 -9.82
N TRP A 183 -10.67 -7.46 -9.65
CA TRP A 183 -11.50 -7.35 -8.46
C TRP A 183 -10.78 -7.76 -7.19
N PHE A 184 -10.07 -8.88 -7.23
CA PHE A 184 -9.27 -9.36 -6.10
C PHE A 184 -8.24 -8.32 -5.66
N THR A 185 -7.43 -7.79 -6.57
CA THR A 185 -6.40 -6.80 -6.23
C THR A 185 -6.98 -5.45 -5.84
N GLY A 186 -8.14 -5.07 -6.39
CA GLY A 186 -8.85 -3.86 -5.98
C GLY A 186 -9.35 -3.95 -4.52
N ILE A 187 -10.03 -5.04 -4.18
CA ILE A 187 -10.47 -5.30 -2.79
C ILE A 187 -9.24 -5.40 -1.86
N PHE A 188 -8.19 -6.09 -2.30
CA PHE A 188 -6.96 -6.21 -1.54
C PHE A 188 -6.31 -4.85 -1.26
N ALA A 189 -6.22 -3.95 -2.24
CA ALA A 189 -5.67 -2.60 -2.05
C ALA A 189 -6.47 -1.79 -1.02
N VAL A 190 -7.80 -1.91 -1.04
CA VAL A 190 -8.69 -1.30 -0.02
C VAL A 190 -8.39 -1.90 1.36
N MET A 191 -8.28 -3.22 1.46
CA MET A 191 -7.99 -3.90 2.74
C MET A 191 -6.61 -3.56 3.28
N VAL A 192 -5.59 -3.42 2.42
CA VAL A 192 -4.25 -2.96 2.83
C VAL A 192 -4.30 -1.52 3.34
N MET A 193 -5.04 -0.65 2.68
CA MET A 193 -5.24 0.72 3.14
C MET A 193 -5.92 0.78 4.52
N LEU A 194 -7.00 -0.01 4.73
CA LEU A 194 -7.68 -0.14 6.02
C LEU A 194 -6.73 -0.69 7.09
N GLY A 195 -6.01 -1.76 6.76
CA GLY A 195 -5.06 -2.41 7.65
C GLY A 195 -3.91 -1.50 8.03
N SER A 196 -3.42 -0.66 7.11
CA SER A 196 -2.33 0.28 7.39
C SER A 196 -2.67 1.26 8.52
N VAL A 197 -3.93 1.71 8.59
CA VAL A 197 -4.41 2.64 9.63
C VAL A 197 -4.86 1.87 10.88
N LEU A 198 -5.63 0.79 10.72
CA LEU A 198 -6.13 -0.01 11.84
C LEU A 198 -5.00 -0.61 12.69
N LEU A 199 -3.94 -1.07 12.03
CA LEU A 199 -2.76 -1.63 12.70
C LEU A 199 -1.75 -0.56 13.15
N ALA A 200 -2.11 0.72 13.12
CA ALA A 200 -1.29 1.86 13.56
C ALA A 200 0.06 2.03 12.83
N TRP A 201 0.21 1.44 11.65
CA TRP A 201 1.42 1.62 10.83
C TRP A 201 1.52 3.00 10.20
N HIS A 202 0.40 3.49 9.68
CA HIS A 202 0.33 4.70 8.85
C HIS A 202 -0.85 5.58 9.25
N TYR A 203 -0.70 6.86 9.00
CA TYR A 203 -1.84 7.77 8.90
C TYR A 203 -2.55 7.55 7.56
N ALA A 204 -3.84 7.86 7.47
CA ALA A 204 -4.58 7.71 6.22
C ALA A 204 -3.96 8.51 5.06
N VAL A 205 -3.39 9.68 5.36
CA VAL A 205 -2.72 10.55 4.38
C VAL A 205 -1.51 9.87 3.75
N ASP A 206 -0.78 9.02 4.48
CA ASP A 206 0.38 8.30 3.96
C ASP A 206 -0.03 7.33 2.86
N GLY A 207 -1.18 6.66 3.05
CA GLY A 207 -1.77 5.77 2.08
C GLY A 207 -2.29 6.50 0.85
N TYR A 208 -2.98 7.63 1.02
CA TYR A 208 -3.44 8.45 -0.11
C TYR A 208 -2.29 8.94 -0.96
N PHE A 209 -1.23 9.41 -0.30
CA PHE A 209 -0.04 9.89 -1.01
C PHE A 209 0.70 8.75 -1.71
N GLY A 210 0.84 7.58 -1.07
CA GLY A 210 1.41 6.38 -1.69
C GLY A 210 0.62 5.92 -2.93
N ALA A 211 -0.71 5.93 -2.85
CA ALA A 211 -1.57 5.61 -3.99
C ALA A 211 -1.43 6.63 -5.14
N LEU A 212 -1.33 7.93 -4.82
CA LEU A 212 -1.11 8.98 -5.83
C LEU A 212 0.22 8.80 -6.56
N ILE A 213 1.30 8.53 -5.82
CA ILE A 213 2.61 8.21 -6.40
C ILE A 213 2.52 7.00 -7.32
N ALA A 214 1.85 5.93 -6.88
CA ALA A 214 1.70 4.71 -7.66
C ALA A 214 0.97 4.95 -9.00
N VAL A 215 -0.12 5.70 -8.96
CA VAL A 215 -0.88 6.10 -10.16
C VAL A 215 -0.02 6.94 -11.11
N ALA A 216 0.72 7.91 -10.58
CA ALA A 216 1.62 8.75 -11.36
C ALA A 216 2.73 7.91 -12.02
N CYS A 217 3.37 7.01 -11.24
CA CYS A 217 4.41 6.11 -11.75
C CYS A 217 3.88 5.18 -12.84
N TRP A 218 2.67 4.62 -12.65
CA TRP A 218 2.02 3.77 -13.64
C TRP A 218 1.75 4.52 -14.95
N TRP A 219 1.24 5.74 -14.86
CA TRP A 219 0.99 6.58 -16.01
C TRP A 219 2.29 6.95 -16.75
N LEU A 220 3.31 7.40 -16.01
CA LEU A 220 4.62 7.75 -16.59
C LEU A 220 5.27 6.56 -17.28
N ALA A 221 5.27 5.38 -16.63
CA ALA A 221 5.78 4.14 -17.20
C ALA A 221 5.04 3.77 -18.50
N GLY A 222 3.71 3.92 -18.51
CA GLY A 222 2.90 3.67 -19.69
C GLY A 222 3.22 4.65 -20.84
N GLN A 223 3.49 5.93 -20.56
CA GLN A 223 3.94 6.90 -21.57
C GLN A 223 5.32 6.52 -22.13
N TRP A 224 6.23 6.11 -21.24
CA TRP A 224 7.56 5.67 -21.65
C TRP A 224 7.51 4.47 -22.58
N VAL A 225 6.78 3.41 -22.19
CA VAL A 225 6.68 2.18 -22.97
C VAL A 225 6.07 2.44 -24.35
N ARG A 226 5.02 3.30 -24.45
CA ARG A 226 4.42 3.66 -25.74
C ARG A 226 5.35 4.41 -26.69
N ARG A 227 6.32 5.17 -26.16
CA ARG A 227 7.30 5.93 -26.96
C ARG A 227 8.54 5.12 -27.27
N SER A 228 8.76 3.97 -26.65
CA SER A 228 9.92 3.13 -26.85
C SER A 228 9.86 2.41 -28.22
N PRO A 229 10.97 2.36 -28.98
CA PRO A 229 11.03 1.63 -30.26
C PRO A 229 10.72 0.12 -30.15
N LEU A 230 10.80 -0.44 -28.94
CA LEU A 230 10.47 -1.84 -28.68
C LEU A 230 8.97 -2.15 -28.85
N SER A 231 8.08 -1.14 -28.77
CA SER A 231 6.64 -1.30 -29.01
C SER A 231 6.28 -1.48 -30.48
N SER A 232 7.19 -1.18 -31.40
CA SER A 232 6.98 -1.22 -32.85
C SER A 232 7.47 -2.53 -33.51
N ARG A 233 8.01 -3.48 -32.74
CA ARG A 233 8.39 -4.78 -33.30
C ARG A 233 7.12 -5.63 -33.48
N PRO A 234 6.79 -6.05 -34.71
CA PRO A 234 5.72 -7.03 -34.89
C PRO A 234 6.09 -8.31 -34.15
N SER A 235 5.10 -8.88 -33.44
CA SER A 235 5.26 -10.17 -32.78
C SER A 235 5.78 -11.20 -33.78
N SER A 236 6.96 -11.72 -33.57
CA SER A 236 7.56 -12.78 -34.39
C SER A 236 6.95 -14.16 -34.13
N ALA A 237 5.66 -14.19 -33.83
CA ALA A 237 4.88 -15.43 -33.67
C ALA A 237 4.03 -15.69 -34.90
N GLN A 238 4.64 -15.87 -36.05
CA GLN A 238 4.08 -16.58 -37.22
C GLN A 238 5.24 -17.18 -38.03
N ILE A 239 5.78 -18.25 -37.56
CA ILE A 239 6.37 -19.33 -38.39
C ILE A 239 6.10 -20.65 -37.65
#